data_7c538c2cf04493c465f73f87419c801b
#
_entry.id   7c538c2cf04493c465f73f87419c801b
#
_cell.length_a   1.000
_cell.length_b   1.000
_cell.length_c   1.000
_cell.angle_alpha   90.00
_cell.angle_beta   90.00
_cell.angle_gamma   90.00
#
_symmetry.space_group_name_H-M   'P 1'
#
loop_
_entity.id
_entity.type
_entity.pdbx_description
1 polymer ?
#
loop_
_entity_poly.entity_id
_entity_poly.type
_entity_poly.pdbx_seq_one_letter_code
_entity_poly.pdbx_strand_id
1 'polypeptide(L)'
;MAHSRIVKRYSVALFRNAEQSGVTDAVLADLLYVRRIIGESKDLRVMLSSPVIRKAVKTDVLREVFASNVSPLTMDFLAFLNNKGREAYIQEAISMFEEVYNEARAILKVVVESATALTDDVRENVISSMASLTGKRINPTFKVNKSLIGGLKIQVHDMCYDGSILSQLSALYSQLAGSEMTTEVRAKIAAV
;
A
#
# COMPACT_ATOMS: atom_id res chain seq x y z
N MET A 1 -5.20 -9.77 14.83
CA MET A 1 -5.04 -10.95 13.93
C MET A 1 -6.37 -11.61 13.52
N ALA A 2 -7.36 -11.77 14.40
CA ALA A 2 -8.66 -12.41 14.03
C ALA A 2 -9.51 -11.55 13.07
N HIS A 3 -9.51 -10.23 13.22
CA HIS A 3 -10.28 -9.31 12.36
C HIS A 3 -9.79 -9.30 10.90
N SER A 4 -8.49 -9.29 10.68
CA SER A 4 -7.88 -9.28 9.34
C SER A 4 -8.28 -10.53 8.51
N ARG A 5 -8.36 -11.71 9.12
CA ARG A 5 -8.81 -12.93 8.42
C ARG A 5 -10.26 -12.85 7.93
N ILE A 6 -11.12 -12.20 8.71
CA ILE A 6 -12.53 -12.07 8.36
C ILE A 6 -12.72 -11.03 7.26
N VAL A 7 -12.01 -9.90 7.37
CA VAL A 7 -12.00 -8.85 6.34
C VAL A 7 -11.49 -9.42 5.01
N LYS A 8 -10.39 -10.18 5.03
CA LYS A 8 -9.86 -10.88 3.85
C LYS A 8 -10.89 -11.79 3.18
N ARG A 9 -11.67 -12.57 3.98
CA ARG A 9 -12.73 -13.43 3.42
C ARG A 9 -13.81 -12.64 2.67
N TYR A 10 -14.19 -11.47 3.19
CA TYR A 10 -15.19 -10.62 2.52
C TYR A 10 -14.64 -10.02 1.24
N SER A 11 -13.41 -9.56 1.25
CA SER A 11 -12.76 -8.99 0.06
C SER A 11 -12.56 -10.04 -1.04
N VAL A 12 -12.16 -11.27 -0.66
CA VAL A 12 -12.07 -12.40 -1.61
C VAL A 12 -13.44 -12.78 -2.19
N ALA A 13 -14.50 -12.76 -1.36
CA ALA A 13 -15.86 -13.05 -1.83
C ALA A 13 -16.35 -11.99 -2.80
N LEU A 14 -16.10 -10.70 -2.50
CA LEU A 14 -16.42 -9.59 -3.40
C LEU A 14 -15.67 -9.72 -4.73
N PHE A 15 -14.36 -10.03 -4.67
CA PHE A 15 -13.54 -10.20 -5.86
C PHE A 15 -14.08 -11.31 -6.77
N ARG A 16 -14.41 -12.48 -6.22
CA ARG A 16 -14.97 -13.59 -6.98
C ARG A 16 -16.31 -13.23 -7.64
N ASN A 17 -17.16 -12.53 -6.91
CA ASN A 17 -18.46 -12.08 -7.46
C ASN A 17 -18.26 -11.06 -8.59
N ALA A 18 -17.35 -10.09 -8.40
CA ALA A 18 -17.00 -9.11 -9.42
C ALA A 18 -16.35 -9.77 -10.65
N GLU A 19 -15.52 -10.81 -10.46
CA GLU A 19 -14.88 -11.58 -11.52
C GLU A 19 -15.91 -12.37 -12.33
N GLN A 20 -16.83 -13.06 -11.67
CA GLN A 20 -17.94 -13.77 -12.34
C GLN A 20 -18.83 -12.85 -13.15
N SER A 21 -19.04 -11.61 -12.68
CA SER A 21 -19.85 -10.60 -13.35
C SER A 21 -19.06 -9.79 -14.40
N GLY A 22 -17.75 -9.98 -14.52
CA GLY A 22 -16.88 -9.24 -15.45
C GLY A 22 -16.70 -7.75 -15.11
N VAL A 23 -16.97 -7.35 -13.86
CA VAL A 23 -16.97 -5.93 -13.42
C VAL A 23 -15.86 -5.61 -12.42
N THR A 24 -14.82 -6.42 -12.36
CA THR A 24 -13.75 -6.33 -11.34
C THR A 24 -13.06 -4.97 -11.36
N ASP A 25 -12.78 -4.43 -12.55
CA ASP A 25 -12.09 -3.15 -12.69
C ASP A 25 -12.97 -1.97 -12.25
N ALA A 26 -14.28 -2.03 -12.55
CA ALA A 26 -15.24 -1.04 -12.09
C ALA A 26 -15.40 -1.06 -10.56
N VAL A 27 -15.51 -2.26 -9.97
CA VAL A 27 -15.59 -2.41 -8.50
C VAL A 27 -14.31 -1.89 -7.83
N LEU A 28 -13.13 -2.13 -8.41
CA LEU A 28 -11.89 -1.56 -7.89
C LEU A 28 -11.92 -0.04 -7.91
N ALA A 29 -12.33 0.57 -9.03
CA ALA A 29 -12.43 2.03 -9.15
C ALA A 29 -13.40 2.62 -8.11
N ASP A 30 -14.57 1.99 -7.93
CA ASP A 30 -15.56 2.36 -6.92
C ASP A 30 -14.97 2.31 -5.51
N LEU A 31 -14.30 1.21 -5.17
CA LEU A 31 -13.70 1.04 -3.84
C LEU A 31 -12.59 2.07 -3.57
N LEU A 32 -11.79 2.41 -4.58
CA LEU A 32 -10.78 3.47 -4.48
C LEU A 32 -11.43 4.84 -4.28
N TYR A 33 -12.54 5.10 -4.96
CA TYR A 33 -13.35 6.31 -4.75
C TYR A 33 -13.88 6.37 -3.31
N VAL A 34 -14.48 5.28 -2.80
CA VAL A 34 -14.95 5.19 -1.42
C VAL A 34 -13.82 5.45 -0.41
N ARG A 35 -12.65 4.86 -0.62
CA ARG A 35 -11.47 5.07 0.23
C ARG A 35 -11.06 6.53 0.28
N ARG A 36 -11.05 7.21 -0.87
CA ARG A 36 -10.71 8.63 -0.96
C ARG A 36 -11.69 9.49 -0.17
N ILE A 37 -12.98 9.33 -0.38
CA ILE A 37 -14.02 10.12 0.31
C ILE A 37 -13.97 9.90 1.83
N ILE A 38 -13.85 8.64 2.28
CA ILE A 38 -13.68 8.34 3.72
C ILE A 38 -12.37 8.96 4.25
N GLY A 39 -11.30 8.98 3.46
CA GLY A 39 -10.02 9.59 3.82
C GLY A 39 -10.09 11.10 3.97
N GLU A 40 -10.84 11.79 3.13
CA GLU A 40 -11.01 13.24 3.13
C GLU A 40 -11.98 13.73 4.21
N SER A 41 -13.04 12.95 4.52
CA SER A 41 -14.05 13.33 5.50
C SER A 41 -13.76 12.76 6.89
N LYS A 42 -13.43 13.65 7.85
CA LYS A 42 -13.27 13.27 9.26
C LYS A 42 -14.58 12.80 9.88
N ASP A 43 -15.68 13.47 9.54
CA ASP A 43 -17.00 13.18 10.11
C ASP A 43 -17.49 11.79 9.68
N LEU A 44 -17.27 11.43 8.42
CA LEU A 44 -17.62 10.10 7.90
C LEU A 44 -16.80 9.00 8.62
N ARG A 45 -15.51 9.22 8.85
CA ARG A 45 -14.68 8.27 9.62
C ARG A 45 -15.18 8.10 11.05
N VAL A 46 -15.46 9.21 11.74
CA VAL A 46 -15.97 9.18 13.11
C VAL A 46 -17.32 8.48 13.16
N MET A 47 -18.23 8.79 12.24
CA MET A 47 -19.53 8.16 12.12
C MET A 47 -19.42 6.65 11.93
N LEU A 48 -18.56 6.20 11.02
CA LEU A 48 -18.36 4.76 10.74
C LEU A 48 -17.75 4.03 11.94
N SER A 49 -16.82 4.64 12.65
CA SER A 49 -16.17 4.02 13.82
C SER A 49 -17.01 4.07 15.10
N SER A 50 -18.02 4.95 15.17
CA SER A 50 -18.81 5.12 16.37
C SER A 50 -19.76 3.94 16.62
N PRO A 51 -19.73 3.27 17.77
CA PRO A 51 -20.65 2.20 18.11
C PRO A 51 -22.05 2.71 18.54
N VAL A 52 -22.16 4.01 18.85
CA VAL A 52 -23.41 4.62 19.35
C VAL A 52 -24.42 4.86 18.23
N ILE A 53 -23.95 5.10 17.01
CA ILE A 53 -24.78 5.39 15.84
C ILE A 53 -25.41 4.10 15.34
N ARG A 54 -26.75 4.11 15.18
CA ARG A 54 -27.51 2.95 14.72
C ARG A 54 -27.09 2.56 13.31
N LYS A 55 -27.04 1.26 13.04
CA LYS A 55 -26.67 0.71 11.70
C LYS A 55 -27.55 1.24 10.57
N ALA A 56 -28.86 1.43 10.81
CA ALA A 56 -29.77 1.98 9.82
C ALA A 56 -29.31 3.39 9.37
N VAL A 57 -29.02 4.28 10.32
CA VAL A 57 -28.53 5.63 10.02
C VAL A 57 -27.22 5.59 9.21
N LYS A 58 -26.27 4.72 9.59
CA LYS A 58 -25.04 4.53 8.83
C LYS A 58 -25.30 4.06 7.40
N THR A 59 -26.26 3.12 7.21
CA THR A 59 -26.62 2.65 5.87
C THR A 59 -27.23 3.77 5.03
N ASP A 60 -28.10 4.58 5.62
CA ASP A 60 -28.74 5.70 4.92
C ASP A 60 -27.70 6.73 4.47
N VAL A 61 -26.76 7.09 5.36
CA VAL A 61 -25.66 8.01 5.00
C VAL A 61 -24.75 7.41 3.93
N LEU A 62 -24.39 6.11 4.03
CA LEU A 62 -23.59 5.46 3.00
C LEU A 62 -24.29 5.47 1.63
N ARG A 63 -25.62 5.27 1.61
CA ARG A 63 -26.40 5.35 0.36
C ARG A 63 -26.45 6.77 -0.19
N GLU A 64 -26.71 7.75 0.66
CA GLU A 64 -26.78 9.15 0.24
C GLU A 64 -25.46 9.64 -0.36
N VAL A 65 -24.32 9.26 0.25
CA VAL A 65 -22.99 9.68 -0.19
C VAL A 65 -22.51 8.93 -1.43
N PHE A 66 -22.78 7.63 -1.52
CA PHE A 66 -22.13 6.77 -2.51
C PHE A 66 -23.03 6.23 -3.61
N ALA A 67 -24.37 6.09 -3.41
CA ALA A 67 -25.22 5.35 -4.36
C ALA A 67 -25.21 5.91 -5.78
N SER A 68 -24.99 7.21 -5.98
CA SER A 68 -24.94 7.84 -7.31
C SER A 68 -23.62 7.62 -8.04
N ASN A 69 -22.56 7.21 -7.34
CA ASN A 69 -21.19 7.19 -7.87
C ASN A 69 -20.52 5.81 -7.84
N VAL A 70 -21.19 4.79 -7.29
CA VAL A 70 -20.67 3.43 -7.22
C VAL A 70 -21.67 2.42 -7.79
N SER A 71 -21.16 1.30 -8.24
CA SER A 71 -21.97 0.19 -8.76
C SER A 71 -22.86 -0.44 -7.67
N PRO A 72 -23.99 -1.04 -8.03
CA PRO A 72 -24.85 -1.74 -7.08
C PRO A 72 -24.10 -2.80 -6.26
N LEU A 73 -23.18 -3.55 -6.87
CA LEU A 73 -22.40 -4.58 -6.20
C LEU A 73 -21.50 -3.97 -5.10
N THR A 74 -20.88 -2.82 -5.37
CA THR A 74 -20.08 -2.10 -4.37
C THR A 74 -20.96 -1.58 -3.25
N MET A 75 -22.14 -1.04 -3.57
CA MET A 75 -23.08 -0.55 -2.56
C MET A 75 -23.59 -1.67 -1.65
N ASP A 76 -23.95 -2.82 -2.23
CA ASP A 76 -24.36 -4.00 -1.48
C ASP A 76 -23.26 -4.50 -0.54
N PHE A 77 -22.00 -4.43 -0.97
CA PHE A 77 -20.86 -4.79 -0.14
C PHE A 77 -20.69 -3.84 1.06
N LEU A 78 -20.81 -2.53 0.86
CA LEU A 78 -20.77 -1.54 1.96
C LEU A 78 -21.92 -1.77 2.95
N ALA A 79 -23.13 -1.97 2.46
CA ALA A 79 -24.30 -2.27 3.27
C ALA A 79 -24.12 -3.59 4.05
N PHE A 80 -23.55 -4.60 3.41
CA PHE A 80 -23.25 -5.89 4.04
C PHE A 80 -22.24 -5.74 5.20
N LEU A 81 -21.15 -4.99 5.02
CA LEU A 81 -20.19 -4.73 6.08
C LEU A 81 -20.84 -4.01 7.27
N ASN A 82 -21.69 -3.01 6.99
CA ASN A 82 -22.43 -2.29 8.04
C ASN A 82 -23.40 -3.21 8.79
N ASN A 83 -24.16 -4.04 8.09
CA ASN A 83 -25.09 -5.01 8.70
C ASN A 83 -24.36 -6.00 9.62
N LYS A 84 -23.14 -6.40 9.26
CA LYS A 84 -22.29 -7.26 10.08
C LYS A 84 -21.59 -6.54 11.23
N GLY A 85 -21.77 -5.21 11.39
CA GLY A 85 -21.10 -4.40 12.41
C GLY A 85 -19.60 -4.27 12.15
N ARG A 86 -19.22 -4.17 10.90
CA ARG A 86 -17.82 -4.12 10.44
C ARG A 86 -17.53 -2.92 9.56
N GLU A 87 -18.34 -1.91 9.68
CA GLU A 87 -18.20 -0.64 8.96
C GLU A 87 -16.87 0.09 9.28
N ALA A 88 -16.35 -0.07 10.49
CA ALA A 88 -15.04 0.48 10.86
C ALA A 88 -13.87 -0.11 10.03
N TYR A 89 -14.06 -1.30 9.47
CA TYR A 89 -13.04 -2.00 8.70
C TYR A 89 -13.19 -1.83 7.18
N ILE A 90 -14.03 -0.91 6.71
CA ILE A 90 -14.23 -0.66 5.27
C ILE A 90 -12.90 -0.34 4.58
N GLN A 91 -12.07 0.52 5.16
CA GLN A 91 -10.78 0.88 4.56
C GLN A 91 -9.82 -0.33 4.47
N GLU A 92 -9.80 -1.18 5.51
CA GLU A 92 -9.01 -2.41 5.49
C GLU A 92 -9.54 -3.40 4.45
N ALA A 93 -10.88 -3.51 4.31
CA ALA A 93 -11.50 -4.35 3.29
C ALA A 93 -11.15 -3.90 1.87
N ILE A 94 -11.09 -2.61 1.62
CA ILE A 94 -10.68 -2.04 0.34
C ILE A 94 -9.20 -2.38 0.06
N SER A 95 -8.32 -2.24 1.04
CA SER A 95 -6.91 -2.61 0.89
C SER A 95 -6.73 -4.09 0.59
N MET A 96 -7.47 -4.96 1.28
CA MET A 96 -7.47 -6.40 1.02
C MET A 96 -8.02 -6.77 -0.36
N PHE A 97 -9.06 -6.08 -0.84
CA PHE A 97 -9.57 -6.27 -2.19
C PHE A 97 -8.52 -5.89 -3.24
N GLU A 98 -7.84 -4.77 -3.04
CA GLU A 98 -6.75 -4.31 -3.93
C GLU A 98 -5.57 -5.31 -3.96
N GLU A 99 -5.24 -5.93 -2.82
CA GLU A 99 -4.23 -7.00 -2.78
C GLU A 99 -4.66 -8.22 -3.59
N VAL A 100 -5.88 -8.72 -3.39
CA VAL A 100 -6.43 -9.87 -4.12
C VAL A 100 -6.50 -9.57 -5.62
N TYR A 101 -6.93 -8.36 -6.01
CA TYR A 101 -6.96 -7.93 -7.40
C TYR A 101 -5.56 -7.93 -8.03
N ASN A 102 -4.57 -7.37 -7.32
CA ASN A 102 -3.20 -7.31 -7.80
C ASN A 102 -2.59 -8.71 -7.95
N GLU A 103 -2.85 -9.63 -6.99
CA GLU A 103 -2.43 -11.02 -7.09
C GLU A 103 -3.02 -11.71 -8.33
N ALA A 104 -4.34 -11.57 -8.55
CA ALA A 104 -5.04 -12.18 -9.67
C ALA A 104 -4.59 -11.64 -11.05
N ARG A 105 -4.22 -10.37 -11.11
CA ARG A 105 -3.74 -9.69 -12.34
C ARG A 105 -2.22 -9.76 -12.51
N ALA A 106 -1.50 -10.46 -11.62
CA ALA A 106 -0.04 -10.51 -11.58
C ALA A 106 0.59 -9.09 -11.55
N ILE A 107 -0.02 -8.17 -10.81
CA ILE A 107 0.49 -6.82 -10.62
C ILE A 107 1.30 -6.78 -9.32
N LEU A 108 2.52 -6.30 -9.38
CA LEU A 108 3.41 -6.17 -8.25
C LEU A 108 3.53 -4.70 -7.84
N LYS A 109 3.07 -4.38 -6.62
CA LYS A 109 3.32 -3.06 -6.04
C LYS A 109 4.76 -2.95 -5.58
N VAL A 110 5.43 -1.91 -6.04
CA VAL A 110 6.83 -1.63 -5.71
C VAL A 110 6.96 -0.20 -5.23
N VAL A 111 7.56 0.00 -4.06
CA VAL A 111 7.94 1.33 -3.57
C VAL A 111 9.41 1.54 -3.86
N VAL A 112 9.72 2.58 -4.63
CA VAL A 112 11.08 2.97 -4.99
C VAL A 112 11.40 4.28 -4.29
N GLU A 113 12.36 4.25 -3.37
CA GLU A 113 12.87 5.45 -2.71
C GLU A 113 14.21 5.85 -3.34
N SER A 114 14.40 7.14 -3.59
CA SER A 114 15.62 7.73 -4.16
C SER A 114 16.02 8.99 -3.40
N ALA A 115 17.30 9.33 -3.38
CA ALA A 115 17.78 10.54 -2.71
C ALA A 115 17.28 11.83 -3.40
N THR A 116 17.10 11.79 -4.73
CA THR A 116 16.63 12.89 -5.58
C THR A 116 15.46 12.44 -6.45
N ALA A 117 14.73 13.37 -7.02
CA ALA A 117 13.69 13.06 -8.00
C ALA A 117 14.32 12.34 -9.21
N LEU A 118 13.77 11.20 -9.59
CA LEU A 118 14.23 10.43 -10.74
C LEU A 118 13.68 11.04 -12.02
N THR A 119 14.51 11.05 -13.08
CA THR A 119 14.07 11.36 -14.44
C THR A 119 13.17 10.24 -14.97
N ASP A 120 12.36 10.55 -15.98
CA ASP A 120 11.41 9.57 -16.53
C ASP A 120 12.13 8.38 -17.16
N ASP A 121 13.28 8.59 -17.81
CA ASP A 121 14.13 7.52 -18.37
C ASP A 121 14.59 6.52 -17.27
N VAL A 122 15.00 7.05 -16.12
CA VAL A 122 15.46 6.19 -15.00
C VAL A 122 14.26 5.44 -14.39
N ARG A 123 13.09 6.07 -14.31
CA ARG A 123 11.87 5.40 -13.83
C ARG A 123 11.49 4.24 -14.74
N GLU A 124 11.49 4.46 -16.06
CA GLU A 124 11.19 3.42 -17.04
C GLU A 124 12.20 2.27 -16.99
N ASN A 125 13.49 2.56 -16.84
CA ASN A 125 14.53 1.56 -16.69
C ASN A 125 14.35 0.71 -15.41
N VAL A 126 13.96 1.33 -14.29
CA VAL A 126 13.66 0.60 -13.05
C VAL A 126 12.44 -0.30 -13.23
N ILE A 127 11.37 0.21 -13.86
CA ILE A 127 10.14 -0.56 -14.12
C ILE A 127 10.45 -1.76 -15.03
N SER A 128 11.14 -1.55 -16.14
CA SER A 128 11.47 -2.60 -17.12
C SER A 128 12.39 -3.68 -16.53
N SER A 129 13.39 -3.27 -15.76
CA SER A 129 14.27 -4.20 -15.06
C SER A 129 13.51 -5.06 -14.05
N MET A 130 12.64 -4.44 -13.24
CA MET A 130 11.80 -5.15 -12.27
C MET A 130 10.80 -6.08 -12.96
N ALA A 131 10.18 -5.66 -14.06
CA ALA A 131 9.27 -6.49 -14.85
C ALA A 131 9.99 -7.71 -15.43
N SER A 132 11.20 -7.53 -15.95
CA SER A 132 12.04 -8.62 -16.50
C SER A 132 12.44 -9.63 -15.41
N LEU A 133 12.79 -9.15 -14.22
CA LEU A 133 13.20 -10.02 -13.10
C LEU A 133 12.02 -10.81 -12.49
N THR A 134 10.84 -10.19 -12.44
CA THR A 134 9.69 -10.78 -11.73
C THR A 134 8.68 -11.47 -12.65
N GLY A 135 8.71 -11.18 -13.95
CA GLY A 135 7.70 -11.62 -14.91
C GLY A 135 6.30 -11.05 -14.67
N LYS A 136 6.17 -9.99 -13.84
CA LYS A 136 4.91 -9.39 -13.43
C LYS A 136 4.81 -7.94 -13.92
N ARG A 137 3.59 -7.44 -13.99
CA ARG A 137 3.36 -6.00 -14.25
C ARG A 137 3.71 -5.22 -12.98
N ILE A 138 4.52 -4.18 -13.14
CA ILE A 138 4.96 -3.36 -12.00
C ILE A 138 4.03 -2.15 -11.84
N ASN A 139 3.56 -1.94 -10.61
CA ASN A 139 2.86 -0.72 -10.21
C ASN A 139 3.78 0.05 -9.23
N PRO A 140 4.62 0.99 -9.74
CA PRO A 140 5.62 1.66 -8.94
C PRO A 140 5.04 2.87 -8.20
N THR A 141 5.51 3.08 -6.97
CA THR A 141 5.34 4.32 -6.22
C THR A 141 6.72 4.90 -5.96
N PHE A 142 7.03 6.06 -6.55
CA PHE A 142 8.31 6.73 -6.34
C PHE A 142 8.22 7.73 -5.19
N LYS A 143 9.20 7.66 -4.27
CA LYS A 143 9.33 8.58 -3.13
C LYS A 143 10.73 9.16 -3.10
N VAL A 144 10.83 10.43 -2.74
CA VAL A 144 12.13 11.08 -2.51
C VAL A 144 12.46 11.02 -1.02
N ASN A 145 13.58 10.39 -0.70
CA ASN A 145 14.10 10.26 0.65
C ASN A 145 15.56 10.71 0.69
N LYS A 146 15.78 11.97 1.06
CA LYS A 146 17.11 12.58 1.09
C LYS A 146 18.10 11.91 2.05
N SER A 147 17.60 11.13 3.03
CA SER A 147 18.47 10.45 3.99
C SER A 147 19.31 9.33 3.36
N LEU A 148 18.95 8.86 2.15
CA LEU A 148 19.70 7.82 1.44
C LEU A 148 21.06 8.29 0.91
N ILE A 149 21.29 9.63 0.85
CA ILE A 149 22.47 10.28 0.27
C ILE A 149 22.56 10.05 -1.26
N GLY A 150 22.31 8.83 -1.71
CA GLY A 150 22.30 8.41 -3.12
C GLY A 150 21.88 6.95 -3.28
N GLY A 151 21.76 6.50 -4.53
CA GLY A 151 21.28 5.15 -4.85
C GLY A 151 19.77 5.01 -4.75
N LEU A 152 19.30 3.76 -4.76
CA LEU A 152 17.88 3.39 -4.73
C LEU A 152 17.61 2.37 -3.62
N LYS A 153 16.48 2.51 -2.99
CA LYS A 153 15.91 1.51 -2.08
C LYS A 153 14.58 1.06 -2.66
N ILE A 154 14.45 -0.24 -2.89
CA ILE A 154 13.28 -0.84 -3.53
C ILE A 154 12.61 -1.78 -2.54
N GLN A 155 11.36 -1.51 -2.23
CA GLN A 155 10.55 -2.37 -1.36
C GLN A 155 9.47 -3.08 -2.17
N VAL A 156 9.44 -4.40 -2.05
CA VAL A 156 8.48 -5.29 -2.70
C VAL A 156 7.83 -6.14 -1.62
N HIS A 157 6.58 -5.88 -1.26
CA HIS A 157 5.92 -6.49 -0.10
C HIS A 157 6.79 -6.35 1.16
N ASP A 158 7.20 -7.48 1.75
CA ASP A 158 8.02 -7.54 2.96
C ASP A 158 9.52 -7.55 2.66
N MET A 159 9.91 -7.68 1.39
CA MET A 159 11.31 -7.67 0.98
C MET A 159 11.77 -6.26 0.64
N CYS A 160 12.96 -5.91 1.13
CA CYS A 160 13.59 -4.63 0.88
C CYS A 160 14.99 -4.83 0.28
N TYR A 161 15.19 -4.27 -0.89
CA TYR A 161 16.48 -4.22 -1.58
C TYR A 161 17.06 -2.82 -1.42
N ASP A 162 18.05 -2.70 -0.54
CA ASP A 162 18.69 -1.42 -0.21
C ASP A 162 20.03 -1.30 -0.92
N GLY A 163 20.05 -0.53 -2.00
CA GLY A 163 21.23 -0.13 -2.77
C GLY A 163 21.65 1.31 -2.49
N SER A 164 21.27 1.88 -1.34
CA SER A 164 21.64 3.25 -0.98
C SER A 164 23.13 3.37 -0.62
N ILE A 165 23.69 4.56 -0.86
CA ILE A 165 25.05 4.89 -0.44
C ILE A 165 25.15 4.85 1.08
N LEU A 166 24.10 5.26 1.78
CA LEU A 166 24.06 5.18 3.25
C LEU A 166 24.26 3.75 3.77
N SER A 167 23.58 2.78 3.17
CA SER A 167 23.73 1.36 3.55
C SER A 167 25.14 0.83 3.25
N GLN A 168 25.70 1.19 2.09
CA GLN A 168 27.07 0.80 1.72
C GLN A 168 28.11 1.39 2.65
N LEU A 169 27.98 2.68 3.02
CA LEU A 169 28.86 3.33 4.00
C LEU A 169 28.74 2.70 5.38
N SER A 170 27.50 2.36 5.81
CA SER A 170 27.27 1.70 7.09
C SER A 170 27.90 0.30 7.14
N ALA A 171 27.80 -0.46 6.05
CA ALA A 171 28.44 -1.76 5.93
C ALA A 171 29.97 -1.64 5.97
N LEU A 172 30.54 -0.69 5.24
CA LEU A 172 31.99 -0.42 5.24
C LEU A 172 32.47 0.01 6.64
N TYR A 173 31.74 0.91 7.30
CA TYR A 173 32.06 1.32 8.67
C TYR A 173 32.05 0.14 9.63
N SER A 174 31.07 -0.75 9.53
CA SER A 174 30.98 -1.96 10.36
C SER A 174 32.14 -2.92 10.12
N GLN A 175 32.58 -3.07 8.86
CA GLN A 175 33.74 -3.89 8.51
C GLN A 175 35.03 -3.30 9.08
N LEU A 176 35.20 -1.99 8.98
CA LEU A 176 36.38 -1.29 9.52
C LEU A 176 36.40 -1.27 11.06
N ALA A 177 35.24 -1.15 11.70
CA ALA A 177 35.12 -1.17 13.15
C ALA A 177 35.28 -2.58 13.75
N GLY A 178 34.91 -3.62 13.00
CA GLY A 178 35.10 -5.04 13.39
C GLY A 178 36.46 -5.63 13.10
N SER A 179 37.22 -5.05 12.18
CA SER A 179 38.63 -5.31 11.98
C SER A 179 39.38 -4.61 13.11
N GLU A 180 40.30 -5.32 13.80
CA GLU A 180 41.22 -4.73 14.81
C GLU A 180 42.07 -3.59 14.19
N MET A 181 41.43 -2.46 13.96
CA MET A 181 42.10 -1.24 13.60
C MET A 181 42.88 -0.80 14.82
N THR A 182 44.22 -0.89 14.72
CA THR A 182 45.16 -0.35 15.69
C THR A 182 44.73 1.05 16.11
N THR A 183 44.87 1.34 17.38
CA THR A 183 44.49 2.59 18.06
C THR A 183 44.99 3.85 17.33
N GLU A 184 46.07 3.72 16.54
CA GLU A 184 46.67 4.78 15.73
C GLU A 184 45.85 5.26 14.55
N VAL A 185 45.11 4.37 13.89
CA VAL A 185 44.24 4.73 12.74
C VAL A 185 42.97 5.43 13.23
N ARG A 186 42.43 5.03 14.39
CA ARG A 186 41.29 5.72 15.04
C ARG A 186 41.67 7.18 15.44
N ALA A 187 42.87 7.39 15.95
CA ALA A 187 43.33 8.72 16.32
C ALA A 187 43.49 9.65 15.10
N LYS A 188 43.96 9.13 13.96
CA LYS A 188 44.12 9.92 12.72
C LYS A 188 42.77 10.31 12.07
N ILE A 189 41.75 9.47 12.14
CA ILE A 189 40.41 9.76 11.59
C ILE A 189 39.64 10.76 12.48
N ALA A 190 39.85 10.71 13.79
CA ALA A 190 39.21 11.64 14.74
C ALA A 190 39.86 13.05 14.75
N ALA A 191 41.02 13.23 14.08
CA ALA A 191 41.73 14.49 14.01
C ALA A 191 41.55 15.26 12.69
N VAL A 192 40.63 14.80 11.81
CA VAL A 192 40.21 15.45 10.57
C VAL A 192 38.78 15.90 10.69
#